data_46dad3bfa1fbc5ba4d0b592f4d6c24b4
#
_entry.id   46dad3bfa1fbc5ba4d0b592f4d6c24b4
#
_cell.length_a   1.000
_cell.length_b   1.000
_cell.length_c   1.000
_cell.angle_alpha   90.00
_cell.angle_beta   90.00
_cell.angle_gamma   90.00
#
_symmetry.space_group_name_H-M   'P 1'
#
loop_
_entity.id
_entity.type
_entity.pdbx_description
1 polymer ?
#
loop_
_entity_poly.entity_id
_entity_poly.type
_entity_poly.pdbx_seq_one_letter_code
_entity_poly.pdbx_strand_id
1 'polypeptide(L)'
;MKFVNCYNKLEIDRINDLVKTNPLLAKSEIEKYLAKYPNYDWGYVMQANILIVLGEVQKANEVLNALEEKVKSNKRLSKELRELYISKITYLRLRILAYNRNYDILYNFFSKNTEFITKEKLATEWLYTRIVTGNLNGEKLPGYLANQIANYNEVYFKNHIQKHFGVKTQDNSVFSENFPLEKVLEHLPNYLEQPGLFYDYFTDKYIFKLDGCGFASGIDTDLFEVITIHGTDHIINMYPTLEGTYTNSIDLNPILNKGYSRKISQIDKFNQRYKR
;
A
#
# COMPACT_ATOMS: atom_id res chain seq x y z
N MET A 1 -30.08 16.00 -26.13
CA MET A 1 -28.87 15.43 -26.71
C MET A 1 -28.11 14.71 -25.60
N LYS A 2 -28.25 13.39 -25.49
CA LYS A 2 -27.52 12.59 -24.50
C LYS A 2 -26.05 12.51 -24.96
N PHE A 3 -25.18 13.23 -24.30
CA PHE A 3 -23.75 12.96 -24.41
C PHE A 3 -23.49 11.58 -23.81
N VAL A 4 -23.47 10.58 -24.64
CA VAL A 4 -22.91 9.29 -24.30
C VAL A 4 -21.40 9.54 -24.22
N ASN A 5 -20.90 9.76 -23.02
CA ASN A 5 -19.47 9.73 -22.77
C ASN A 5 -19.00 8.29 -22.96
N CYS A 6 -18.62 7.95 -24.18
CA CYS A 6 -17.99 6.68 -24.52
C CYS A 6 -16.53 6.69 -23.98
N TYR A 7 -16.36 6.89 -22.68
CA TYR A 7 -15.09 6.56 -22.04
C TYR A 7 -14.93 5.04 -22.12
N ASN A 8 -13.81 4.61 -22.67
CA ASN A 8 -13.53 3.19 -22.72
C ASN A 8 -13.21 2.70 -21.31
N LYS A 9 -14.21 2.13 -20.63
CA LYS A 9 -14.07 1.61 -19.25
C LYS A 9 -12.95 0.58 -19.17
N LEU A 10 -12.81 -0.29 -20.17
CA LEU A 10 -11.75 -1.31 -20.19
C LEU A 10 -10.34 -0.69 -20.21
N GLU A 11 -10.17 0.44 -20.92
CA GLU A 11 -8.90 1.16 -20.97
C GLU A 11 -8.56 1.78 -19.61
N ILE A 12 -9.56 2.35 -18.94
CA ILE A 12 -9.40 2.90 -17.58
C ILE A 12 -9.11 1.82 -16.55
N ASP A 13 -9.84 0.70 -16.59
CA ASP A 13 -9.62 -0.42 -15.69
C ASP A 13 -8.19 -0.99 -15.87
N ARG A 14 -7.74 -1.16 -17.13
CA ARG A 14 -6.36 -1.56 -17.44
C ARG A 14 -5.32 -0.59 -16.88
N ILE A 15 -5.54 0.73 -17.00
CA ILE A 15 -4.61 1.72 -16.44
C ILE A 15 -4.56 1.60 -14.91
N ASN A 16 -5.69 1.38 -14.24
CA ASN A 16 -5.72 1.15 -12.79
C ASN A 16 -4.90 -0.08 -12.38
N ASP A 17 -5.00 -1.19 -13.12
CA ASP A 17 -4.23 -2.39 -12.83
C ASP A 17 -2.71 -2.13 -13.02
N LEU A 18 -2.35 -1.34 -14.04
CA LEU A 18 -0.96 -0.95 -14.26
C LEU A 18 -0.38 -0.08 -13.14
N VAL A 19 -1.18 0.65 -12.38
CA VAL A 19 -0.66 1.42 -11.23
C VAL A 19 0.05 0.51 -10.24
N LYS A 20 -0.42 -0.72 -10.10
CA LYS A 20 0.13 -1.71 -9.15
C LYS A 20 1.34 -2.45 -9.69
N THR A 21 1.36 -2.72 -10.98
CA THR A 21 2.35 -3.62 -11.61
C THR A 21 3.41 -2.86 -12.40
N ASN A 22 3.04 -1.76 -13.04
CA ASN A 22 3.95 -0.93 -13.83
C ASN A 22 3.50 0.54 -13.86
N PRO A 23 3.73 1.31 -12.79
CA PRO A 23 3.25 2.69 -12.68
C PRO A 23 3.87 3.65 -13.71
N LEU A 24 5.05 3.36 -14.27
CA LEU A 24 5.61 4.13 -15.39
C LEU A 24 4.77 3.96 -16.66
N LEU A 25 4.37 2.73 -16.96
CA LEU A 25 3.49 2.47 -18.09
C LEU A 25 2.10 3.06 -17.82
N ALA A 26 1.57 2.94 -16.59
CA ALA A 26 0.32 3.58 -16.20
C ALA A 26 0.36 5.09 -16.46
N LYS A 27 1.47 5.77 -16.13
CA LYS A 27 1.67 7.20 -16.41
C LYS A 27 1.58 7.50 -17.91
N SER A 28 2.32 6.77 -18.72
CA SER A 28 2.29 6.96 -20.19
C SER A 28 0.89 6.76 -20.77
N GLU A 29 0.18 5.74 -20.31
CA GLU A 29 -1.16 5.42 -20.80
C GLU A 29 -2.22 6.45 -20.35
N ILE A 30 -2.17 6.93 -19.09
CA ILE A 30 -3.10 7.98 -18.64
C ILE A 30 -2.85 9.31 -19.37
N GLU A 31 -1.61 9.67 -19.67
CA GLU A 31 -1.27 10.87 -20.43
C GLU A 31 -1.85 10.79 -21.86
N LYS A 32 -1.70 9.67 -22.56
CA LYS A 32 -2.31 9.42 -23.87
C LYS A 32 -3.84 9.50 -23.79
N TYR A 33 -4.41 8.90 -22.75
CA TYR A 33 -5.85 8.89 -22.55
C TYR A 33 -6.39 10.31 -22.34
N LEU A 34 -5.74 11.12 -21.51
CA LEU A 34 -6.15 12.50 -21.25
C LEU A 34 -5.92 13.42 -22.47
N ALA A 35 -4.91 13.16 -23.30
CA ALA A 35 -4.74 13.86 -24.58
C ALA A 35 -5.93 13.62 -25.52
N LYS A 36 -6.48 12.40 -25.53
CA LYS A 36 -7.68 12.04 -26.29
C LYS A 36 -8.98 12.52 -25.66
N TYR A 37 -9.05 12.53 -24.30
CA TYR A 37 -10.24 12.87 -23.54
C TYR A 37 -9.95 13.95 -22.47
N PRO A 38 -9.63 15.21 -22.86
CA PRO A 38 -9.17 16.26 -21.94
C PRO A 38 -10.24 16.72 -20.94
N ASN A 39 -11.51 16.37 -21.18
CA ASN A 39 -12.63 16.69 -20.28
C ASN A 39 -13.01 15.55 -19.33
N TYR A 40 -12.21 14.48 -19.27
CA TYR A 40 -12.43 13.38 -18.34
C TYR A 40 -11.77 13.69 -16.98
N ASP A 41 -12.49 14.39 -16.11
CA ASP A 41 -11.97 14.90 -14.84
C ASP A 41 -11.44 13.79 -13.91
N TRP A 42 -12.06 12.60 -13.93
CA TRP A 42 -11.58 11.45 -13.15
C TRP A 42 -10.20 10.96 -13.60
N GLY A 43 -9.86 11.13 -14.86
CA GLY A 43 -8.53 10.82 -15.38
C GLY A 43 -7.43 11.65 -14.72
N TYR A 44 -7.69 12.89 -14.35
CA TYR A 44 -6.74 13.73 -13.61
C TYR A 44 -6.58 13.27 -12.15
N VAL A 45 -7.64 12.72 -11.53
CA VAL A 45 -7.53 12.05 -10.21
C VAL A 45 -6.60 10.84 -10.31
N MET A 46 -6.76 10.01 -11.35
CA MET A 46 -5.90 8.87 -11.62
C MET A 46 -4.45 9.29 -11.90
N GLN A 47 -4.26 10.31 -12.74
CA GLN A 47 -2.93 10.85 -13.04
C GLN A 47 -2.21 11.32 -11.77
N ALA A 48 -2.89 12.09 -10.92
CA ALA A 48 -2.31 12.53 -9.65
C ALA A 48 -1.93 11.34 -8.75
N ASN A 49 -2.78 10.30 -8.68
CA ASN A 49 -2.48 9.09 -7.92
C ASN A 49 -1.23 8.36 -8.46
N ILE A 50 -1.11 8.21 -9.78
CA ILE A 50 0.05 7.59 -10.44
C ILE A 50 1.32 8.40 -10.15
N LEU A 51 1.25 9.72 -10.22
CA LEU A 51 2.38 10.60 -9.91
C LEU A 51 2.83 10.47 -8.45
N ILE A 52 1.91 10.31 -7.50
CA ILE A 52 2.23 10.07 -6.09
C ILE A 52 2.97 8.73 -5.94
N VAL A 53 2.48 7.66 -6.57
CA VAL A 53 3.12 6.33 -6.56
C VAL A 53 4.54 6.39 -7.10
N LEU A 54 4.78 7.22 -8.12
CA LEU A 54 6.10 7.43 -8.73
C LEU A 54 6.99 8.43 -7.95
N GLY A 55 6.50 9.02 -6.85
CA GLY A 55 7.24 10.03 -6.10
C GLY A 55 7.28 11.41 -6.75
N GLU A 56 6.55 11.63 -7.85
CA GLU A 56 6.47 12.92 -8.55
C GLU A 56 5.44 13.85 -7.88
N VAL A 57 5.56 14.00 -6.55
CA VAL A 57 4.54 14.65 -5.70
C VAL A 57 4.30 16.14 -6.05
N GLN A 58 5.31 16.83 -6.55
CA GLN A 58 5.15 18.22 -7.00
C GLN A 58 4.18 18.31 -8.19
N LYS A 59 4.39 17.46 -9.20
CA LYS A 59 3.49 17.39 -10.36
C LYS A 59 2.08 16.93 -9.97
N ALA A 60 1.99 15.99 -9.01
CA ALA A 60 0.70 15.58 -8.48
C ALA A 60 -0.07 16.75 -7.86
N ASN A 61 0.60 17.59 -7.07
CA ASN A 61 -0.02 18.79 -6.51
C ASN A 61 -0.48 19.78 -7.59
N GLU A 62 0.30 19.98 -8.65
CA GLU A 62 -0.08 20.86 -9.78
C GLU A 62 -1.36 20.34 -10.45
N VAL A 63 -1.42 19.05 -10.74
CA VAL A 63 -2.63 18.40 -11.31
C VAL A 63 -3.83 18.56 -10.38
N LEU A 64 -3.66 18.33 -9.07
CA LEU A 64 -4.73 18.46 -8.09
C LEU A 64 -5.23 19.90 -7.95
N ASN A 65 -4.33 20.89 -7.98
CA ASN A 65 -4.71 22.30 -7.93
C ASN A 65 -5.53 22.70 -9.16
N ALA A 66 -5.08 22.32 -10.36
CA ALA A 66 -5.79 22.60 -11.60
C ALA A 66 -7.18 21.93 -11.61
N LEU A 67 -7.27 20.67 -11.16
CA LEU A 67 -8.53 19.96 -11.05
C LEU A 67 -9.47 20.60 -10.03
N GLU A 68 -8.97 21.02 -8.88
CA GLU A 68 -9.77 21.68 -7.83
C GLU A 68 -10.38 22.98 -8.34
N GLU A 69 -9.60 23.83 -9.00
CA GLU A 69 -10.09 25.07 -9.59
C GLU A 69 -11.16 24.81 -10.67
N LYS A 70 -10.95 23.79 -11.53
CA LYS A 70 -11.92 23.37 -12.51
C LYS A 70 -13.22 22.90 -11.88
N VAL A 71 -13.14 22.09 -10.81
CA VAL A 71 -14.31 21.56 -10.07
C VAL A 71 -15.07 22.70 -9.37
N LYS A 72 -14.36 23.65 -8.75
CA LYS A 72 -14.97 24.80 -8.06
C LYS A 72 -15.68 25.74 -9.03
N SER A 73 -15.09 26.02 -10.18
CA SER A 73 -15.62 26.94 -11.18
C SER A 73 -16.74 26.36 -12.04
N ASN A 74 -16.85 25.04 -12.15
CA ASN A 74 -17.84 24.38 -13.00
C ASN A 74 -19.24 24.42 -12.39
N LYS A 75 -20.03 25.43 -12.80
CA LYS A 75 -21.43 25.61 -12.36
C LYS A 75 -22.39 24.48 -12.79
N ARG A 76 -22.01 23.67 -13.79
CA ARG A 76 -22.85 22.56 -14.30
C ARG A 76 -22.63 21.25 -13.53
N LEU A 77 -21.65 21.21 -12.66
CA LEU A 77 -21.37 20.03 -11.83
C LEU A 77 -22.42 19.94 -10.71
N SER A 78 -23.02 18.75 -10.53
CA SER A 78 -23.93 18.55 -9.41
C SER A 78 -23.18 18.69 -8.06
N LYS A 79 -23.92 18.98 -6.99
CA LYS A 79 -23.35 19.11 -5.64
C LYS A 79 -22.63 17.82 -5.23
N GLU A 80 -23.24 16.67 -5.48
CA GLU A 80 -22.74 15.35 -5.11
C GLU A 80 -21.42 15.03 -5.84
N LEU A 81 -21.36 15.32 -7.16
CA LEU A 81 -20.14 15.12 -7.93
C LEU A 81 -19.03 16.07 -7.49
N ARG A 82 -19.36 17.31 -7.17
CA ARG A 82 -18.39 18.27 -6.64
C ARG A 82 -17.81 17.80 -5.30
N GLU A 83 -18.67 17.36 -4.38
CA GLU A 83 -18.24 16.80 -3.10
C GLU A 83 -17.36 15.56 -3.28
N LEU A 84 -17.70 14.68 -4.22
CA LEU A 84 -16.90 13.50 -4.54
C LEU A 84 -15.50 13.88 -5.02
N TYR A 85 -15.37 14.82 -5.98
CA TYR A 85 -14.06 15.28 -6.46
C TYR A 85 -13.25 15.94 -5.35
N ILE A 86 -13.85 16.83 -4.57
CA ILE A 86 -13.15 17.51 -3.46
C ILE A 86 -12.67 16.48 -2.43
N SER A 87 -13.48 15.47 -2.13
CA SER A 87 -13.09 14.39 -1.24
C SER A 87 -11.88 13.60 -1.76
N LYS A 88 -11.88 13.25 -3.05
CA LYS A 88 -10.75 12.53 -3.67
C LYS A 88 -9.48 13.39 -3.76
N ILE A 89 -9.61 14.67 -4.08
CA ILE A 89 -8.49 15.62 -4.05
C ILE A 89 -7.91 15.72 -2.64
N THR A 90 -8.76 15.85 -1.63
CA THR A 90 -8.34 15.86 -0.22
C THR A 90 -7.60 14.59 0.14
N TYR A 91 -8.13 13.41 -0.19
CA TYR A 91 -7.47 12.13 0.07
C TYR A 91 -6.07 12.06 -0.59
N LEU A 92 -5.96 12.46 -1.86
CA LEU A 92 -4.66 12.44 -2.55
C LEU A 92 -3.65 13.43 -1.93
N ARG A 93 -4.11 14.57 -1.42
CA ARG A 93 -3.26 15.48 -0.64
C ARG A 93 -2.79 14.87 0.68
N LEU A 94 -3.65 14.11 1.37
CA LEU A 94 -3.24 13.34 2.55
C LEU A 94 -2.18 12.29 2.18
N ARG A 95 -2.29 11.63 1.03
CA ARG A 95 -1.26 10.72 0.52
C ARG A 95 0.06 11.43 0.25
N ILE A 96 0.04 12.65 -0.29
CA ILE A 96 1.25 13.47 -0.49
C ILE A 96 1.89 13.83 0.86
N LEU A 97 1.08 14.17 1.86
CA LEU A 97 1.60 14.41 3.22
C LEU A 97 2.24 13.16 3.81
N ALA A 98 1.61 11.99 3.64
CA ALA A 98 2.18 10.72 4.08
C ALA A 98 3.49 10.40 3.34
N TYR A 99 3.53 10.56 2.02
CA TYR A 99 4.74 10.39 1.21
C TYR A 99 5.90 11.26 1.71
N ASN A 100 5.60 12.50 2.10
CA ASN A 100 6.58 13.43 2.66
C ASN A 100 6.83 13.21 4.16
N ARG A 101 6.30 12.13 4.75
CA ARG A 101 6.42 11.79 6.18
C ARG A 101 5.91 12.87 7.15
N ASN A 102 4.99 13.71 6.70
CA ASN A 102 4.37 14.78 7.48
C ASN A 102 3.26 14.24 8.41
N TYR A 103 3.57 13.23 9.22
CA TYR A 103 2.60 12.52 10.05
C TYR A 103 1.98 13.39 11.15
N ASP A 104 2.68 14.40 11.67
CA ASP A 104 2.11 15.35 12.63
C ASP A 104 0.98 16.19 11.99
N ILE A 105 1.13 16.59 10.74
CA ILE A 105 0.09 17.32 10.00
C ILE A 105 -1.10 16.38 9.73
N LEU A 106 -0.85 15.13 9.35
CA LEU A 106 -1.88 14.11 9.17
C LEU A 106 -2.64 13.85 10.47
N TYR A 107 -1.94 13.71 11.60
CA TYR A 107 -2.56 13.52 12.90
C TYR A 107 -3.48 14.70 13.24
N ASN A 108 -3.02 15.92 13.08
CA ASN A 108 -3.82 17.12 13.30
C ASN A 108 -5.04 17.22 12.37
N PHE A 109 -4.94 16.75 11.13
CA PHE A 109 -6.06 16.68 10.20
C PHE A 109 -7.07 15.64 10.66
N PHE A 110 -6.66 14.41 10.87
CA PHE A 110 -7.55 13.30 11.22
C PHE A 110 -8.25 13.50 12.55
N SER A 111 -7.55 14.00 13.57
CA SER A 111 -8.14 14.26 14.90
C SER A 111 -9.29 15.28 14.86
N LYS A 112 -9.29 16.19 13.89
CA LYS A 112 -10.31 17.23 13.71
C LYS A 112 -11.40 16.85 12.69
N ASN A 113 -11.22 15.78 11.91
CA ASN A 113 -12.07 15.42 10.79
C ASN A 113 -12.56 13.96 10.85
N THR A 114 -13.06 13.53 12.01
CA THR A 114 -13.52 12.15 12.24
C THR A 114 -14.64 11.71 11.30
N GLU A 115 -15.55 12.63 10.92
CA GLU A 115 -16.59 12.36 9.93
C GLU A 115 -15.99 12.04 8.55
N PHE A 116 -14.92 12.74 8.15
CA PHE A 116 -14.22 12.49 6.90
C PHE A 116 -13.57 11.11 6.90
N ILE A 117 -12.95 10.70 8.02
CA ILE A 117 -12.38 9.36 8.20
C ILE A 117 -13.43 8.28 7.95
N THR A 118 -14.61 8.43 8.56
CA THR A 118 -15.71 7.47 8.44
C THR A 118 -16.27 7.44 7.01
N LYS A 119 -16.55 8.60 6.44
CA LYS A 119 -17.10 8.75 5.08
C LYS A 119 -16.18 8.15 4.01
N GLU A 120 -14.90 8.44 4.10
CA GLU A 120 -13.89 7.99 3.12
C GLU A 120 -13.23 6.66 3.47
N LYS A 121 -13.63 6.02 4.59
CA LYS A 121 -13.10 4.74 5.06
C LYS A 121 -11.59 4.76 5.33
N LEU A 122 -11.07 5.85 5.90
CA LEU A 122 -9.64 6.10 6.13
C LEU A 122 -9.17 5.62 7.52
N ALA A 123 -9.83 4.63 8.07
CA ALA A 123 -9.50 4.14 9.41
C ALA A 123 -8.10 3.51 9.49
N THR A 124 -7.63 2.89 8.42
CA THR A 124 -6.30 2.29 8.33
C THR A 124 -5.22 3.37 8.28
N GLU A 125 -5.38 4.39 7.46
CA GLU A 125 -4.47 5.53 7.35
C GLU A 125 -4.39 6.30 8.66
N TRP A 126 -5.53 6.47 9.34
CA TRP A 126 -5.59 7.07 10.66
C TRP A 126 -4.82 6.22 11.69
N LEU A 127 -5.00 4.90 11.68
CA LEU A 127 -4.26 3.98 12.53
C LEU A 127 -2.75 4.14 12.33
N TYR A 128 -2.27 4.08 11.08
CA TYR A 128 -0.85 4.19 10.77
C TYR A 128 -0.28 5.55 11.18
N THR A 129 -1.04 6.62 10.96
CA THR A 129 -0.67 7.96 11.43
C THR A 129 -0.46 7.98 12.95
N ARG A 130 -1.37 7.36 13.72
CA ARG A 130 -1.25 7.29 15.19
C ARG A 130 -0.06 6.45 15.65
N ILE A 131 0.23 5.36 14.97
CA ILE A 131 1.42 4.54 15.28
C ILE A 131 2.68 5.37 15.12
N VAL A 132 2.86 5.99 13.96
CA VAL A 132 4.07 6.76 13.65
C VAL A 132 4.24 7.96 14.59
N THR A 133 3.16 8.63 15.01
CA THR A 133 3.21 9.77 15.92
C THR A 133 3.24 9.37 17.41
N GLY A 134 3.19 8.07 17.73
CA GLY A 134 3.17 7.59 19.11
C GLY A 134 1.86 7.87 19.87
N ASN A 135 0.80 8.28 19.20
CA ASN A 135 -0.47 8.67 19.79
C ASN A 135 -1.50 7.51 19.80
N LEU A 136 -1.10 6.36 20.31
CA LEU A 136 -1.96 5.17 20.35
C LEU A 136 -3.02 5.20 21.45
N ASN A 137 -2.86 6.04 22.48
CA ASN A 137 -3.72 6.08 23.65
C ASN A 137 -4.88 7.07 23.48
N GLY A 138 -6.09 6.66 23.83
CA GLY A 138 -7.16 7.55 24.27
C GLY A 138 -8.36 7.76 23.35
N GLU A 139 -8.38 7.35 22.10
CA GLU A 139 -9.55 7.53 21.24
C GLU A 139 -10.21 6.20 20.84
N LYS A 140 -11.55 6.21 20.84
CA LYS A 140 -12.35 5.08 20.34
C LYS A 140 -12.17 4.97 18.82
N LEU A 141 -11.45 3.95 18.40
CA LEU A 141 -11.40 3.54 17.01
C LEU A 141 -12.63 2.72 16.64
N PRO A 142 -13.02 2.65 15.35
CA PRO A 142 -14.02 1.70 14.89
C PRO A 142 -13.68 0.29 15.40
N GLY A 143 -14.69 -0.45 15.90
CA GLY A 143 -14.52 -1.64 16.76
C GLY A 143 -13.55 -2.70 16.24
N TYR A 144 -13.45 -2.93 14.91
CA TYR A 144 -12.49 -3.89 14.34
C TYR A 144 -11.03 -3.39 14.41
N LEU A 145 -10.80 -2.08 14.43
CA LEU A 145 -9.46 -1.48 14.54
C LEU A 145 -9.01 -1.31 15.99
N ALA A 146 -9.95 -1.12 16.93
CA ALA A 146 -9.63 -1.05 18.36
C ALA A 146 -8.95 -2.33 18.83
N ASN A 147 -9.41 -3.49 18.35
CA ASN A 147 -8.81 -4.79 18.64
C ASN A 147 -7.44 -4.99 17.96
N GLN A 148 -7.20 -4.35 16.84
CA GLN A 148 -5.91 -4.41 16.14
C GLN A 148 -4.86 -3.54 16.82
N ILE A 149 -5.24 -2.37 17.34
CA ILE A 149 -4.31 -1.42 17.97
C ILE A 149 -3.84 -1.87 19.34
N ALA A 150 -4.71 -2.40 20.19
CA ALA A 150 -4.32 -2.90 21.53
C ALA A 150 -3.18 -3.93 21.45
N ASN A 151 -3.00 -4.54 20.28
CA ASN A 151 -2.09 -5.64 20.02
C ASN A 151 -1.05 -5.34 18.92
N TYR A 152 -0.95 -4.10 18.44
CA TYR A 152 -0.28 -3.78 17.19
C TYR A 152 1.20 -4.15 17.12
N ASN A 153 1.96 -3.92 18.17
CA ASN A 153 3.42 -4.10 18.13
C ASN A 153 3.88 -5.57 18.16
N GLU A 154 3.07 -6.47 18.65
CA GLU A 154 3.45 -7.88 18.72
C GLU A 154 2.45 -8.83 18.04
N VAL A 155 1.16 -8.53 18.13
CA VAL A 155 0.08 -9.47 17.80
C VAL A 155 -0.35 -9.38 16.34
N TYR A 156 -0.29 -8.21 15.70
CA TYR A 156 -0.67 -8.09 14.29
C TYR A 156 0.35 -8.84 13.41
N PHE A 157 1.62 -8.61 13.66
CA PHE A 157 2.71 -9.36 13.06
C PHE A 157 2.60 -10.86 13.37
N LYS A 158 2.31 -11.22 14.63
CA LYS A 158 2.08 -12.61 15.06
C LYS A 158 0.93 -13.27 14.31
N ASN A 159 -0.25 -12.69 14.33
CA ASN A 159 -1.47 -13.34 13.82
C ASN A 159 -1.56 -13.31 12.31
N HIS A 160 -1.03 -12.27 11.66
CA HIS A 160 -1.15 -12.14 10.22
C HIS A 160 -0.09 -12.96 9.50
N ILE A 161 1.18 -12.87 9.93
CA ILE A 161 2.24 -13.70 9.35
C ILE A 161 2.06 -15.18 9.67
N GLN A 162 1.54 -15.54 10.85
CA GLN A 162 1.24 -16.94 11.17
C GLN A 162 0.30 -17.61 10.16
N LYS A 163 -0.62 -16.88 9.56
CA LYS A 163 -1.50 -17.40 8.50
C LYS A 163 -0.70 -17.85 7.27
N HIS A 164 0.44 -17.20 7.03
CA HIS A 164 1.32 -17.53 5.91
C HIS A 164 2.33 -18.65 6.21
N PHE A 165 2.24 -19.31 7.39
CA PHE A 165 2.98 -20.53 7.74
C PHE A 165 2.06 -21.75 7.89
N GLY A 166 0.88 -21.70 7.29
CA GLY A 166 -0.13 -22.75 7.34
C GLY A 166 0.00 -23.82 6.25
N VAL A 167 -1.07 -24.58 6.07
CA VAL A 167 -1.17 -25.61 5.03
C VAL A 167 -1.39 -24.96 3.66
N LYS A 168 -0.71 -25.46 2.64
CA LYS A 168 -0.92 -25.04 1.24
C LYS A 168 -2.35 -25.33 0.79
N THR A 169 -3.03 -24.31 0.27
CA THR A 169 -4.31 -24.43 -0.45
C THR A 169 -4.22 -23.64 -1.76
N GLN A 170 -5.13 -23.87 -2.70
CA GLN A 170 -5.10 -23.17 -3.99
C GLN A 170 -5.27 -21.64 -3.85
N ASP A 171 -5.91 -21.19 -2.76
CA ASP A 171 -6.29 -19.78 -2.58
C ASP A 171 -5.41 -19.03 -1.58
N ASN A 172 -4.35 -19.66 -1.04
CA ASN A 172 -3.51 -19.02 -0.04
C ASN A 172 -2.08 -18.80 -0.50
N SER A 173 -1.41 -17.87 0.20
CA SER A 173 0.03 -17.67 0.11
C SER A 173 0.67 -18.16 1.41
N VAL A 174 1.56 -19.16 1.32
CA VAL A 174 2.25 -19.74 2.47
C VAL A 174 3.74 -19.86 2.21
N PHE A 175 4.53 -19.48 3.22
CA PHE A 175 5.97 -19.69 3.20
C PHE A 175 6.30 -21.19 3.25
N SER A 176 7.42 -21.53 2.63
CA SER A 176 8.00 -22.86 2.74
C SER A 176 8.31 -23.18 4.21
N GLU A 177 8.16 -24.45 4.61
CA GLU A 177 8.56 -24.92 5.95
C GLU A 177 10.02 -24.59 6.28
N ASN A 178 10.84 -24.48 5.26
CA ASN A 178 12.27 -24.14 5.37
C ASN A 178 12.53 -22.63 5.26
N PHE A 179 11.51 -21.78 5.20
CA PHE A 179 11.69 -20.33 5.06
C PHE A 179 12.48 -19.75 6.24
N PRO A 180 13.58 -19.02 5.98
CA PRO A 180 14.49 -18.56 7.02
C PRO A 180 14.03 -17.24 7.69
N LEU A 181 12.82 -17.22 8.23
CA LEU A 181 12.17 -16.02 8.77
C LEU A 181 13.06 -15.21 9.70
N GLU A 182 13.71 -15.83 10.69
CA GLU A 182 14.53 -15.11 11.68
C GLU A 182 15.69 -14.36 10.99
N LYS A 183 16.36 -15.03 10.02
CA LYS A 183 17.44 -14.38 9.27
C LYS A 183 16.93 -13.33 8.30
N VAL A 184 15.77 -13.58 7.66
CA VAL A 184 15.16 -12.58 6.80
C VAL A 184 14.87 -11.33 7.62
N LEU A 185 14.24 -11.46 8.78
CA LEU A 185 13.94 -10.33 9.68
C LEU A 185 15.19 -9.62 10.21
N GLU A 186 16.29 -10.33 10.41
CA GLU A 186 17.58 -9.74 10.81
C GLU A 186 18.14 -8.80 9.72
N HIS A 187 17.95 -9.15 8.46
CA HIS A 187 18.52 -8.40 7.33
C HIS A 187 17.55 -7.37 6.72
N LEU A 188 16.24 -7.53 6.90
CA LEU A 188 15.24 -6.62 6.30
C LEU A 188 15.48 -5.14 6.61
N PRO A 189 15.84 -4.71 7.84
CA PRO A 189 16.03 -3.29 8.15
C PRO A 189 17.00 -2.59 7.21
N ASN A 190 18.05 -3.26 6.75
CA ASN A 190 19.04 -2.71 5.81
C ASN A 190 18.46 -2.36 4.43
N TYR A 191 17.31 -2.92 4.08
CA TYR A 191 16.64 -2.72 2.80
C TYR A 191 15.41 -1.82 2.91
N LEU A 192 14.77 -1.78 4.08
CA LEU A 192 13.58 -0.97 4.32
C LEU A 192 13.89 0.54 4.44
N GLU A 193 15.16 0.92 4.59
CA GLU A 193 15.60 2.31 4.50
C GLU A 193 15.57 2.85 3.06
N GLN A 194 15.62 1.96 2.06
CA GLN A 194 15.49 2.34 0.66
C GLN A 194 14.01 2.62 0.33
N PRO A 195 13.72 3.52 -0.62
CA PRO A 195 12.34 3.80 -0.98
C PRO A 195 11.71 2.55 -1.60
N GLY A 196 10.73 1.99 -0.91
CA GLY A 196 9.79 1.03 -1.47
C GLY A 196 8.80 1.72 -2.42
N LEU A 197 7.97 0.94 -3.08
CA LEU A 197 6.86 1.49 -3.85
C LEU A 197 5.81 2.02 -2.87
N PHE A 198 5.58 3.33 -2.85
CA PHE A 198 4.48 3.94 -2.09
C PHE A 198 3.15 3.56 -2.72
N TYR A 199 2.48 2.60 -2.10
CA TYR A 199 1.40 1.89 -2.74
C TYR A 199 0.02 2.31 -2.26
N ASP A 200 -0.41 1.83 -1.09
CA ASP A 200 -1.77 2.01 -0.59
C ASP A 200 -1.75 2.22 0.93
N TYR A 201 -2.80 2.79 1.51
CA TYR A 201 -2.92 2.96 2.97
C TYR A 201 -1.70 3.58 3.67
N PHE A 202 -0.98 4.50 3.02
CA PHE A 202 0.28 5.10 3.52
C PHE A 202 1.37 4.04 3.78
N THR A 203 1.50 3.09 2.87
CA THR A 203 2.43 1.97 3.01
C THR A 203 3.48 1.93 1.90
N ASP A 204 4.61 1.34 2.21
CA ASP A 204 5.63 0.95 1.25
C ASP A 204 5.55 -0.55 0.99
N LYS A 205 5.70 -0.91 -0.28
CA LYS A 205 5.74 -2.27 -0.76
C LYS A 205 7.14 -2.61 -1.25
N TYR A 206 7.67 -3.74 -0.81
CA TYR A 206 8.95 -4.29 -1.22
C TYR A 206 8.76 -5.70 -1.75
N ILE A 207 9.49 -6.05 -2.80
CA ILE A 207 9.55 -7.42 -3.30
C ILE A 207 10.96 -7.96 -3.04
N PHE A 208 11.02 -9.12 -2.42
CA PHE A 208 12.24 -9.84 -2.17
C PHE A 208 12.25 -11.15 -2.94
N LYS A 209 13.43 -11.52 -3.45
CA LYS A 209 13.66 -12.82 -4.03
C LYS A 209 14.45 -13.70 -3.05
N LEU A 210 13.93 -14.90 -2.83
CA LEU A 210 14.59 -15.95 -2.06
C LEU A 210 14.15 -17.31 -2.60
N ASP A 211 15.08 -18.09 -3.12
CA ASP A 211 14.80 -19.37 -3.78
C ASP A 211 13.96 -20.29 -2.89
N GLY A 212 12.87 -20.82 -3.46
CA GLY A 212 11.96 -21.72 -2.78
C GLY A 212 11.28 -21.09 -1.55
N CYS A 213 11.07 -19.77 -1.54
CA CYS A 213 10.54 -19.09 -0.35
C CYS A 213 9.12 -19.52 0.01
N GLY A 214 8.32 -19.96 -0.97
CA GLY A 214 6.96 -20.32 -0.63
C GLY A 214 6.10 -20.70 -1.82
N PHE A 215 4.79 -20.54 -1.58
CA PHE A 215 3.73 -20.94 -2.47
C PHE A 215 2.65 -19.84 -2.49
N ALA A 216 2.18 -19.46 -3.66
CA ALA A 216 1.16 -18.44 -3.83
C ALA A 216 0.20 -18.85 -4.97
N SER A 217 -1.10 -18.75 -4.73
CA SER A 217 -2.16 -19.02 -5.73
C SER A 217 -1.96 -20.32 -6.52
N GLY A 218 -1.60 -21.39 -5.86
CA GLY A 218 -1.42 -22.71 -6.48
C GLY A 218 -0.03 -22.98 -7.07
N ILE A 219 0.91 -22.05 -7.00
CA ILE A 219 2.23 -22.11 -7.67
C ILE A 219 3.36 -21.89 -6.67
N ASP A 220 4.43 -22.69 -6.75
CA ASP A 220 5.65 -22.42 -6.00
C ASP A 220 6.32 -21.13 -6.49
N THR A 221 6.86 -20.35 -5.58
CA THR A 221 7.45 -19.05 -5.89
C THR A 221 8.74 -18.79 -5.12
N ASP A 222 9.62 -18.02 -5.76
CA ASP A 222 10.84 -17.47 -5.19
C ASP A 222 10.68 -16.00 -4.75
N LEU A 223 9.46 -15.47 -4.81
CA LEU A 223 9.19 -14.07 -4.48
C LEU A 223 8.31 -13.97 -3.24
N PHE A 224 8.62 -13.00 -2.39
CA PHE A 224 7.73 -12.61 -1.31
C PHE A 224 7.65 -11.08 -1.20
N GLU A 225 6.52 -10.62 -0.70
CA GLU A 225 6.21 -9.23 -0.50
C GLU A 225 6.32 -8.86 0.97
N VAL A 226 6.88 -7.68 1.25
CA VAL A 226 6.88 -7.05 2.58
C VAL A 226 6.21 -5.70 2.45
N ILE A 227 5.27 -5.43 3.35
CA ILE A 227 4.55 -4.16 3.43
C ILE A 227 4.89 -3.50 4.76
N THR A 228 5.32 -2.23 4.72
CA THR A 228 5.62 -1.43 5.91
C THR A 228 4.77 -0.16 5.95
N ILE A 229 4.63 0.47 7.11
CA ILE A 229 4.15 1.86 7.17
C ILE A 229 5.21 2.74 6.52
N HIS A 230 4.79 3.62 5.61
CA HIS A 230 5.71 4.45 4.83
C HIS A 230 6.70 5.21 5.70
N GLY A 231 7.97 5.08 5.33
CA GLY A 231 9.08 5.74 6.02
C GLY A 231 9.42 5.20 7.39
N THR A 232 8.98 3.98 7.70
CA THR A 232 9.31 3.25 8.93
C THR A 232 9.73 1.81 8.62
N ASP A 233 10.28 1.12 9.60
CA ASP A 233 10.57 -0.31 9.59
C ASP A 233 9.42 -1.17 10.17
N HIS A 234 8.27 -0.55 10.46
CA HIS A 234 7.09 -1.27 10.94
C HIS A 234 6.48 -2.13 9.85
N ILE A 235 6.76 -3.43 9.90
CA ILE A 235 6.19 -4.42 8.98
C ILE A 235 4.73 -4.66 9.34
N ILE A 236 3.85 -4.45 8.37
CA ILE A 236 2.41 -4.66 8.50
C ILE A 236 2.02 -6.04 8.00
N ASN A 237 2.65 -6.45 6.90
CA ASN A 237 2.36 -7.72 6.24
C ASN A 237 3.59 -8.28 5.54
N MET A 238 3.65 -9.61 5.40
CA MET A 238 4.66 -10.32 4.65
C MET A 238 4.09 -11.66 4.16
N TYR A 239 4.17 -11.94 2.87
CA TYR A 239 3.64 -13.17 2.27
C TYR A 239 4.31 -13.49 0.94
N PRO A 240 4.36 -14.78 0.53
CA PRO A 240 4.78 -15.18 -0.81
C PRO A 240 3.87 -14.60 -1.88
N THR A 241 4.44 -14.19 -3.01
CA THR A 241 3.73 -13.59 -4.14
C THR A 241 4.23 -14.13 -5.46
N LEU A 242 3.37 -14.07 -6.50
CA LEU A 242 3.76 -14.38 -7.88
C LEU A 242 4.10 -13.12 -8.67
N GLU A 243 3.67 -11.96 -8.19
CA GLU A 243 3.81 -10.71 -8.92
C GLU A 243 5.12 -10.03 -8.58
N GLY A 244 6.00 -9.93 -9.57
CA GLY A 244 7.04 -8.91 -9.60
C GLY A 244 6.35 -7.56 -9.76
N THR A 245 6.50 -6.65 -8.78
CA THR A 245 6.08 -5.26 -8.96
C THR A 245 7.13 -4.51 -9.78
N TYR A 246 6.78 -3.28 -10.17
CA TYR A 246 7.66 -2.32 -10.83
C TYR A 246 9.02 -2.12 -10.14
N THR A 247 9.10 -2.30 -8.83
CA THR A 247 10.36 -2.29 -8.10
C THR A 247 11.11 -3.60 -8.37
N ASN A 248 12.37 -3.50 -8.77
CA ASN A 248 13.24 -4.68 -8.89
C ASN A 248 13.22 -5.43 -7.57
N SER A 249 13.03 -6.75 -7.65
CA SER A 249 13.11 -7.59 -6.47
C SER A 249 14.52 -7.53 -5.87
N ILE A 250 14.58 -7.38 -4.55
CA ILE A 250 15.84 -7.42 -3.80
C ILE A 250 16.21 -8.89 -3.62
N ASP A 251 17.35 -9.30 -4.18
CA ASP A 251 17.83 -10.68 -4.08
C ASP A 251 18.51 -10.92 -2.72
N LEU A 252 17.89 -11.76 -1.90
CA LEU A 252 18.41 -12.16 -0.59
C LEU A 252 19.27 -13.43 -0.64
N ASN A 253 19.29 -14.18 -1.76
CA ASN A 253 20.04 -15.42 -1.87
C ASN A 253 21.54 -15.26 -1.56
N PRO A 254 22.26 -14.21 -2.05
CA PRO A 254 23.68 -14.04 -1.76
C PRO A 254 23.99 -13.85 -0.27
N ILE A 255 23.02 -13.32 0.49
CA ILE A 255 23.20 -13.01 1.92
C ILE A 255 22.85 -14.22 2.78
N LEU A 256 21.73 -14.87 2.45
CA LEU A 256 21.17 -15.94 3.27
C LEU A 256 21.80 -17.30 2.98
N ASN A 257 22.33 -17.51 1.77
CA ASN A 257 23.00 -18.77 1.38
C ASN A 257 24.42 -18.90 1.90
N LYS A 258 25.06 -17.82 2.33
CA LYS A 258 26.39 -17.88 2.95
C LYS A 258 26.33 -18.59 4.32
N GLY A 259 26.57 -19.89 4.33
CA GLY A 259 26.64 -20.70 5.55
C GLY A 259 25.27 -21.10 6.13
N TYR A 260 24.25 -21.09 5.31
CA TYR A 260 22.91 -21.44 5.73
C TYR A 260 22.61 -22.93 5.48
N SER A 261 22.78 -23.75 6.53
CA SER A 261 22.12 -25.06 6.61
C SER A 261 21.07 -24.99 7.69
N ARG A 262 19.79 -24.96 7.30
CA ARG A 262 18.72 -24.83 8.28
C ARG A 262 18.16 -26.16 8.69
N LYS A 263 18.01 -26.32 10.00
CA LYS A 263 17.23 -27.39 10.59
C LYS A 263 15.80 -26.89 10.83
N ILE A 264 14.80 -27.68 10.44
CA ILE A 264 13.35 -27.49 10.64
C ILE A 264 12.99 -26.98 12.06
N SER A 265 13.85 -27.32 13.04
CA SER A 265 13.70 -26.91 14.46
C SER A 265 13.59 -25.40 14.73
N GLN A 266 13.88 -24.52 13.78
CA GLN A 266 13.83 -23.08 14.01
C GLN A 266 12.44 -22.48 13.70
N ILE A 267 11.72 -23.04 12.72
CA ILE A 267 10.31 -22.65 12.47
C ILE A 267 9.44 -23.13 13.63
N ASP A 268 9.73 -24.33 14.16
CA ASP A 268 9.06 -24.84 15.37
C ASP A 268 9.31 -23.92 16.57
N LYS A 269 10.51 -23.40 16.75
CA LYS A 269 10.82 -22.43 17.81
C LYS A 269 10.10 -21.10 17.60
N PHE A 270 10.01 -20.60 16.35
CA PHE A 270 9.22 -19.43 16.04
C PHE A 270 7.75 -19.67 16.35
N ASN A 271 7.17 -20.75 15.83
CA ASN A 271 5.79 -21.13 16.09
C ASN A 271 5.50 -21.35 17.58
N GLN A 272 6.45 -21.89 18.34
CA GLN A 272 6.32 -22.05 19.80
C GLN A 272 6.40 -20.71 20.55
N ARG A 273 7.28 -19.79 20.17
CA ARG A 273 7.34 -18.43 20.73
C ARG A 273 6.04 -17.66 20.55
N TYR A 274 5.33 -17.91 19.48
CA TYR A 274 4.15 -17.16 19.07
C TYR A 274 2.83 -17.90 19.32
N LYS A 275 2.88 -19.13 19.81
CA LYS A 275 1.69 -19.91 20.24
C LYS A 275 1.27 -19.66 21.69
N ARG A 276 1.95 -18.78 22.41
CA ARG A 276 1.61 -18.42 23.79
C ARG A 276 0.76 -17.18 23.89
#